data_cd4a6c5423e185afb20568fb356a75eb
#
_entry.id   cd4a6c5423e185afb20568fb356a75eb
#
_cell.length_a   1.000
_cell.length_b   1.000
_cell.length_c   1.000
_cell.angle_alpha   90.00
_cell.angle_beta   90.00
_cell.angle_gamma   90.00
#
_symmetry.space_group_name_H-M   'P 1'
#
loop_
_entity.id
_entity.type
_entity.pdbx_description
1 polymer ?
#
loop_
_entity_poly.entity_id
_entity_poly.type
_entity_poly.pdbx_seq_one_letter_code
_entity_poly.pdbx_strand_id
1 'polypeptide(L)'
;MGRQGTKTALEYGVILNNYVEQYGLDDYETSVKAIEKITQFTSCEFVTHPFIIKYPDEMMKQMLVWSKHEHWGVRRLSSEGCRPRLPWAMALPNLKKDPTPIIPILENLKNDPARFVRLSVANNLNDIAKDNPEIVIDLAKKWKGESKEVDWIIKHGCRTLLKQGIPEVMELFGFDSIRNNISMEDFQISSLKVKVGDSLEFGFNLLNHSNKTIKIRLEYGIYYQKANGTLTKKVHKISEKEYTGNSTTRITRKHSFRVVTTRKF
;
A
#
# COMPACT_ATOMS: atom_id res chain seq x y z
N MET A 1 -31.67 -9.98 15.59
CA MET A 1 -30.77 -10.85 16.40
C MET A 1 -29.30 -10.91 15.90
N GLY A 2 -28.86 -10.11 14.90
CA GLY A 2 -27.53 -10.25 14.28
C GLY A 2 -26.39 -9.34 14.78
N ARG A 3 -26.63 -8.37 15.65
CA ARG A 3 -25.59 -7.36 16.02
C ARG A 3 -24.87 -7.60 17.35
N GLN A 4 -25.37 -8.40 18.26
CA GLN A 4 -24.71 -8.71 19.54
C GLN A 4 -23.62 -9.78 19.41
N GLY A 5 -23.79 -10.78 18.55
CA GLY A 5 -22.81 -11.86 18.36
C GLY A 5 -21.49 -11.42 17.71
N THR A 6 -21.52 -10.41 16.82
CA THR A 6 -20.31 -9.91 16.12
C THR A 6 -19.42 -9.04 17.00
N LYS A 7 -19.96 -8.28 17.95
CA LYS A 7 -19.16 -7.51 18.91
C LYS A 7 -18.38 -8.43 19.86
N THR A 8 -19.03 -9.45 20.38
CA THR A 8 -18.43 -10.40 21.34
C THR A 8 -17.26 -11.20 20.70
N ALA A 9 -17.40 -11.65 19.46
CA ALA A 9 -16.33 -12.36 18.76
C ALA A 9 -15.09 -11.50 18.50
N LEU A 10 -15.26 -10.21 18.16
CA LEU A 10 -14.18 -9.25 18.01
C LEU A 10 -13.46 -8.94 19.33
N GLU A 11 -14.22 -8.78 20.43
CA GLU A 11 -13.67 -8.52 21.75
C GLU A 11 -12.82 -9.71 22.26
N TYR A 12 -13.33 -10.94 22.13
CA TYR A 12 -12.57 -12.15 22.47
C TYR A 12 -11.32 -12.31 21.58
N GLY A 13 -11.42 -11.97 20.31
CA GLY A 13 -10.28 -12.03 19.40
C GLY A 13 -9.14 -11.09 19.82
N VAL A 14 -9.44 -9.87 20.24
CA VAL A 14 -8.44 -8.91 20.75
C VAL A 14 -7.80 -9.44 22.05
N ILE A 15 -8.57 -10.01 22.97
CA ILE A 15 -8.06 -10.58 24.23
C ILE A 15 -7.12 -11.76 23.93
N LEU A 16 -7.51 -12.67 23.05
CA LEU A 16 -6.67 -13.83 22.69
C LEU A 16 -5.37 -13.41 22.01
N ASN A 17 -5.41 -12.41 21.12
CA ASN A 17 -4.22 -11.87 20.49
C ASN A 17 -3.27 -11.29 21.54
N ASN A 18 -3.76 -10.45 22.43
CA ASN A 18 -2.94 -9.86 23.50
C ASN A 18 -2.36 -10.94 24.44
N TYR A 19 -3.12 -11.99 24.73
CA TYR A 19 -2.64 -13.10 25.57
C TYR A 19 -1.46 -13.83 24.91
N VAL A 20 -1.57 -14.19 23.62
CA VAL A 20 -0.49 -14.84 22.89
C VAL A 20 0.72 -13.93 22.77
N GLU A 21 0.53 -12.62 22.51
CA GLU A 21 1.62 -11.66 22.42
C GLU A 21 2.39 -11.51 23.74
N GLN A 22 1.68 -11.45 24.87
CA GLN A 22 2.28 -11.20 26.19
C GLN A 22 2.87 -12.44 26.85
N TYR A 23 2.24 -13.60 26.69
CA TYR A 23 2.58 -14.80 27.45
C TYR A 23 3.06 -15.97 26.58
N GLY A 24 2.83 -15.91 25.26
CA GLY A 24 3.12 -17.02 24.36
C GLY A 24 4.53 -16.99 23.76
N LEU A 25 5.28 -15.90 23.93
CA LEU A 25 6.53 -15.71 23.20
C LEU A 25 7.62 -16.73 23.54
N ASP A 26 7.57 -17.37 24.73
CA ASP A 26 8.53 -18.38 25.17
C ASP A 26 8.08 -19.81 24.82
N ASP A 27 6.83 -20.00 24.37
CA ASP A 27 6.30 -21.28 23.89
C ASP A 27 5.88 -21.13 22.42
N TYR A 28 6.87 -21.22 21.53
CA TYR A 28 6.70 -21.03 20.09
C TYR A 28 5.68 -21.99 19.48
N GLU A 29 5.80 -23.29 19.79
CA GLU A 29 4.97 -24.33 19.16
C GLU A 29 3.47 -24.19 19.50
N THR A 30 3.16 -23.95 20.76
CA THR A 30 1.77 -23.72 21.20
C THR A 30 1.21 -22.42 20.64
N SER A 31 2.04 -21.35 20.64
CA SER A 31 1.62 -20.03 20.19
C SER A 31 1.36 -19.98 18.70
N VAL A 32 2.19 -20.60 17.87
CA VAL A 32 1.99 -20.67 16.42
C VAL A 32 0.69 -21.40 16.07
N LYS A 33 0.38 -22.53 16.76
CA LYS A 33 -0.90 -23.22 16.60
C LYS A 33 -2.09 -22.36 17.04
N ALA A 34 -1.93 -21.61 18.14
CA ALA A 34 -2.96 -20.66 18.60
C ALA A 34 -3.19 -19.55 17.59
N ILE A 35 -2.14 -18.89 17.09
CA ILE A 35 -2.20 -17.84 16.07
C ILE A 35 -2.93 -18.34 14.81
N GLU A 36 -2.61 -19.55 14.33
CA GLU A 36 -3.26 -20.17 13.18
C GLU A 36 -4.78 -20.35 13.39
N LYS A 37 -5.19 -20.77 14.57
CA LYS A 37 -6.62 -20.92 14.88
C LYS A 37 -7.32 -19.59 15.07
N ILE A 38 -6.72 -18.68 15.82
CA ILE A 38 -7.31 -17.38 16.12
C ILE A 38 -7.47 -16.54 14.84
N THR A 39 -6.49 -16.57 13.92
CA THR A 39 -6.55 -15.77 12.69
C THR A 39 -7.66 -16.15 11.74
N GLN A 40 -8.27 -17.32 11.91
CA GLN A 40 -9.45 -17.73 11.16
C GLN A 40 -10.72 -16.93 11.55
N PHE A 41 -10.72 -16.32 12.73
CA PHE A 41 -11.85 -15.56 13.27
C PHE A 41 -11.53 -14.05 13.38
N THR A 42 -10.29 -13.71 13.71
CA THR A 42 -9.81 -12.33 13.85
C THR A 42 -8.35 -12.24 13.44
N SER A 43 -7.95 -11.08 12.89
CA SER A 43 -6.60 -10.92 12.35
C SER A 43 -5.53 -10.88 13.44
N CYS A 44 -4.43 -11.63 13.27
CA CYS A 44 -3.31 -11.76 14.21
C CYS A 44 -2.02 -11.09 13.69
N GLU A 45 -2.09 -10.17 12.74
CA GLU A 45 -0.89 -9.59 12.11
C GLU A 45 0.06 -8.90 13.09
N PHE A 46 -0.44 -8.32 14.17
CA PHE A 46 0.40 -7.67 15.18
C PHE A 46 1.17 -8.68 16.03
N VAL A 47 0.50 -9.78 16.40
CA VAL A 47 1.08 -10.85 17.23
C VAL A 47 2.28 -11.51 16.56
N THR A 48 2.30 -11.60 15.23
CA THR A 48 3.40 -12.27 14.52
C THR A 48 4.72 -11.51 14.58
N HIS A 49 4.71 -10.18 14.76
CA HIS A 49 5.93 -9.36 14.74
C HIS A 49 6.92 -9.69 15.86
N PRO A 50 6.53 -9.80 17.14
CA PRO A 50 7.42 -10.27 18.20
C PRO A 50 8.02 -11.65 17.92
N PHE A 51 7.22 -12.56 17.35
CA PHE A 51 7.70 -13.90 16.98
C PHE A 51 8.69 -13.87 15.81
N ILE A 52 8.48 -13.04 14.78
CA ILE A 52 9.44 -12.86 13.68
C ILE A 52 10.77 -12.28 14.21
N ILE A 53 10.71 -11.39 15.19
CA ILE A 53 11.93 -10.81 15.79
C ILE A 53 12.68 -11.84 16.60
N LYS A 54 11.98 -12.65 17.40
CA LYS A 54 12.60 -13.63 18.29
C LYS A 54 13.01 -14.92 17.57
N TYR A 55 12.21 -15.37 16.60
CA TYR A 55 12.37 -16.63 15.86
C TYR A 55 12.32 -16.37 14.35
N PRO A 56 13.28 -15.61 13.78
CA PRO A 56 13.16 -15.12 12.40
C PRO A 56 13.07 -16.26 11.37
N ASP A 57 13.91 -17.27 11.48
CA ASP A 57 13.96 -18.36 10.49
C ASP A 57 12.74 -19.29 10.61
N GLU A 58 12.37 -19.64 11.83
CA GLU A 58 11.23 -20.52 12.12
C GLU A 58 9.93 -19.86 11.70
N MET A 59 9.74 -18.58 12.05
CA MET A 59 8.53 -17.83 11.68
C MET A 59 8.43 -17.62 10.18
N MET A 60 9.52 -17.31 9.47
CA MET A 60 9.44 -17.15 8.02
C MET A 60 9.16 -18.48 7.31
N LYS A 61 9.69 -19.61 7.81
CA LYS A 61 9.28 -20.94 7.33
C LYS A 61 7.80 -21.22 7.61
N GLN A 62 7.32 -20.87 8.79
CA GLN A 62 5.90 -21.02 9.13
C GLN A 62 5.00 -20.14 8.26
N MET A 63 5.38 -18.89 8.00
CA MET A 63 4.67 -18.02 7.06
C MET A 63 4.59 -18.63 5.66
N LEU A 64 5.67 -19.25 5.19
CA LEU A 64 5.66 -19.94 3.90
C LEU A 64 4.72 -21.16 3.89
N VAL A 65 4.64 -21.90 4.99
CA VAL A 65 3.63 -22.99 5.15
C VAL A 65 2.23 -22.40 5.14
N TRP A 66 1.96 -21.35 5.91
CA TRP A 66 0.65 -20.71 5.97
C TRP A 66 0.20 -20.07 4.66
N SER A 67 1.12 -19.71 3.77
CA SER A 67 0.77 -19.21 2.44
C SER A 67 0.03 -20.24 1.55
N LYS A 68 0.06 -21.52 1.94
CA LYS A 68 -0.62 -22.64 1.25
C LYS A 68 -1.79 -23.20 2.04
N HIS A 69 -2.16 -22.58 3.16
CA HIS A 69 -3.21 -23.07 4.04
C HIS A 69 -4.59 -22.99 3.37
N GLU A 70 -5.51 -23.91 3.69
CA GLU A 70 -6.86 -23.95 3.12
C GLU A 70 -7.68 -22.68 3.45
N HIS A 71 -7.57 -22.18 4.71
CA HIS A 71 -8.32 -21.02 5.16
C HIS A 71 -7.67 -19.71 4.69
N TRP A 72 -8.45 -18.87 4.03
CA TRP A 72 -7.96 -17.61 3.44
C TRP A 72 -7.38 -16.62 4.48
N GLY A 73 -7.91 -16.62 5.72
CA GLY A 73 -7.40 -15.75 6.79
C GLY A 73 -5.98 -16.11 7.19
N VAL A 74 -5.63 -17.41 7.20
CA VAL A 74 -4.26 -17.87 7.46
C VAL A 74 -3.34 -17.51 6.29
N ARG A 75 -3.79 -17.70 5.05
CA ARG A 75 -3.03 -17.25 3.86
C ARG A 75 -2.82 -15.74 3.87
N ARG A 76 -3.85 -14.95 4.24
CA ARG A 76 -3.69 -13.51 4.41
C ARG A 76 -2.65 -13.18 5.49
N LEU A 77 -2.72 -13.85 6.64
CA LEU A 77 -1.78 -13.63 7.75
C LEU A 77 -0.34 -13.85 7.31
N SER A 78 -0.06 -14.87 6.49
CA SER A 78 1.29 -15.16 6.02
C SER A 78 1.92 -14.00 5.25
N SER A 79 1.13 -13.18 4.54
CA SER A 79 1.60 -11.96 3.89
C SER A 79 1.49 -10.72 4.78
N GLU A 80 0.36 -10.52 5.46
CA GLU A 80 0.13 -9.31 6.27
C GLU A 80 1.03 -9.27 7.51
N GLY A 81 1.23 -10.44 8.16
CA GLY A 81 2.01 -10.58 9.38
C GLY A 81 3.53 -10.45 9.20
N CYS A 82 4.04 -10.55 7.97
CA CYS A 82 5.46 -10.32 7.69
C CYS A 82 5.73 -9.00 6.95
N ARG A 83 4.77 -8.07 6.91
CA ARG A 83 4.97 -6.76 6.29
C ARG A 83 6.05 -5.97 7.03
N PRO A 84 7.11 -5.51 6.33
CA PRO A 84 8.22 -4.81 7.00
C PRO A 84 7.83 -3.50 7.68
N ARG A 85 6.73 -2.89 7.24
CA ARG A 85 6.21 -1.59 7.69
C ARG A 85 4.70 -1.61 7.93
N LEU A 86 4.22 -2.66 8.61
CA LEU A 86 2.81 -2.77 8.96
C LEU A 86 2.38 -1.55 9.82
N PRO A 87 1.34 -0.81 9.42
CA PRO A 87 0.85 0.32 10.21
C PRO A 87 0.47 -0.10 11.63
N TRP A 88 0.90 0.69 12.63
CA TRP A 88 0.68 0.51 14.07
C TRP A 88 1.42 -0.65 14.72
N ALA A 89 2.06 -1.52 13.94
CA ALA A 89 2.94 -2.55 14.46
C ALA A 89 4.37 -2.03 14.63
N MET A 90 5.18 -2.76 15.40
CA MET A 90 6.63 -2.56 15.39
C MET A 90 7.18 -2.89 14.00
N ALA A 91 8.17 -2.12 13.53
CA ALA A 91 8.83 -2.42 12.26
C ALA A 91 9.65 -3.71 12.37
N LEU A 92 9.84 -4.39 11.25
CA LEU A 92 10.71 -5.58 11.14
C LEU A 92 12.03 -5.19 10.47
N PRO A 93 13.08 -4.77 11.23
CA PRO A 93 14.30 -4.20 10.67
C PRO A 93 15.03 -5.13 9.69
N ASN A 94 15.08 -6.43 10.00
CA ASN A 94 15.75 -7.41 9.16
C ASN A 94 15.03 -7.57 7.81
N LEU A 95 13.71 -7.63 7.79
CA LEU A 95 12.91 -7.74 6.58
C LEU A 95 12.83 -6.41 5.79
N LYS A 96 13.11 -5.27 6.43
CA LYS A 96 13.33 -4.00 5.73
C LYS A 96 14.68 -3.98 5.00
N LYS A 97 15.70 -4.55 5.63
CA LYS A 97 17.06 -4.62 5.05
C LYS A 97 17.12 -5.66 3.94
N ASP A 98 16.54 -6.84 4.16
CA ASP A 98 16.48 -7.94 3.21
C ASP A 98 15.07 -8.57 3.21
N PRO A 99 14.23 -8.24 2.21
CA PRO A 99 12.89 -8.81 2.08
C PRO A 99 12.87 -10.17 1.36
N THR A 100 14.02 -10.73 0.98
CA THR A 100 14.11 -12.00 0.23
C THR A 100 13.28 -13.13 0.85
N PRO A 101 13.22 -13.31 2.19
CA PRO A 101 12.40 -14.36 2.79
C PRO A 101 10.88 -14.20 2.56
N ILE A 102 10.41 -12.97 2.24
CA ILE A 102 9.00 -12.69 1.98
C ILE A 102 8.60 -13.12 0.55
N ILE A 103 9.52 -13.05 -0.40
CA ILE A 103 9.21 -13.21 -1.82
C ILE A 103 8.51 -14.53 -2.16
N PRO A 104 8.94 -15.71 -1.67
CA PRO A 104 8.25 -16.98 -1.93
C PRO A 104 6.80 -17.00 -1.43
N ILE A 105 6.52 -16.29 -0.33
CA ILE A 105 5.16 -16.15 0.22
C ILE A 105 4.30 -15.36 -0.74
N LEU A 106 4.77 -14.23 -1.24
CA LEU A 106 4.04 -13.40 -2.20
C LEU A 106 3.82 -14.11 -3.55
N GLU A 107 4.81 -14.89 -4.02
CA GLU A 107 4.68 -15.74 -5.21
C GLU A 107 3.53 -16.75 -5.06
N ASN A 108 3.39 -17.40 -3.90
CA ASN A 108 2.30 -18.35 -3.65
C ASN A 108 0.93 -17.64 -3.64
N LEU A 109 0.86 -16.37 -3.22
CA LEU A 109 -0.38 -15.66 -2.93
C LEU A 109 -0.84 -14.70 -4.04
N LYS A 110 -0.01 -14.40 -5.03
CA LYS A 110 -0.33 -13.40 -6.07
C LYS A 110 -1.60 -13.73 -6.88
N ASN A 111 -1.92 -15.02 -7.04
CA ASN A 111 -3.11 -15.51 -7.73
C ASN A 111 -4.19 -16.04 -6.77
N ASP A 112 -4.14 -15.69 -5.48
CA ASP A 112 -5.11 -16.17 -4.49
C ASP A 112 -6.55 -15.78 -4.88
N PRO A 113 -7.54 -16.68 -4.76
CA PRO A 113 -8.93 -16.37 -5.07
C PRO A 113 -9.51 -15.26 -4.17
N ALA A 114 -9.05 -15.16 -2.92
CA ALA A 114 -9.54 -14.17 -1.98
C ALA A 114 -8.91 -12.78 -2.22
N ARG A 115 -9.76 -11.78 -2.50
CA ARG A 115 -9.33 -10.40 -2.72
C ARG A 115 -8.52 -9.82 -1.55
N PHE A 116 -8.88 -10.17 -0.30
CA PHE A 116 -8.17 -9.68 0.89
C PHE A 116 -6.74 -10.21 0.96
N VAL A 117 -6.48 -11.43 0.48
CA VAL A 117 -5.12 -11.98 0.36
C VAL A 117 -4.33 -11.19 -0.69
N ARG A 118 -4.90 -11.01 -1.88
CA ARG A 118 -4.26 -10.23 -2.95
C ARG A 118 -3.97 -8.78 -2.54
N LEU A 119 -4.87 -8.16 -1.77
CA LEU A 119 -4.65 -6.80 -1.23
C LEU A 119 -3.47 -6.77 -0.25
N SER A 120 -3.33 -7.80 0.60
CA SER A 120 -2.18 -7.95 1.49
C SER A 120 -0.87 -8.07 0.71
N VAL A 121 -0.82 -8.90 -0.34
CA VAL A 121 0.33 -9.01 -1.25
C VAL A 121 0.72 -7.64 -1.82
N ALA A 122 -0.25 -6.90 -2.33
CA ALA A 122 -0.02 -5.57 -2.90
C ALA A 122 0.48 -4.55 -1.86
N ASN A 123 -0.01 -4.63 -0.63
CA ASN A 123 0.45 -3.77 0.47
C ASN A 123 1.87 -4.13 0.92
N ASN A 124 2.19 -5.42 0.98
CA ASN A 124 3.53 -5.91 1.33
C ASN A 124 4.56 -5.45 0.29
N LEU A 125 4.28 -5.64 -1.01
CA LEU A 125 5.12 -5.09 -2.09
C LEU A 125 5.34 -3.58 -1.93
N ASN A 126 4.31 -2.81 -1.60
CA ASN A 126 4.47 -1.37 -1.40
C ASN A 126 5.30 -1.02 -0.15
N ASP A 127 5.30 -1.86 0.87
CA ASP A 127 6.17 -1.65 2.03
C ASP A 127 7.63 -1.99 1.68
N ILE A 128 7.86 -3.09 0.96
CA ILE A 128 9.19 -3.46 0.42
C ILE A 128 9.73 -2.35 -0.49
N ALA A 129 8.90 -1.80 -1.39
CA ALA A 129 9.29 -0.75 -2.35
C ALA A 129 9.85 0.52 -1.71
N LYS A 130 9.63 0.76 -0.42
CA LYS A 130 10.13 1.94 0.28
C LYS A 130 11.61 1.83 0.67
N ASP A 131 12.10 0.62 0.87
CA ASP A 131 13.47 0.33 1.30
C ASP A 131 14.27 -0.40 0.20
N ASN A 132 13.60 -1.20 -0.64
CA ASN A 132 14.18 -2.05 -1.69
C ASN A 132 13.36 -1.90 -3.00
N PRO A 133 13.39 -0.72 -3.64
CA PRO A 133 12.58 -0.46 -4.83
C PRO A 133 12.93 -1.37 -6.01
N GLU A 134 14.21 -1.70 -6.19
CA GLU A 134 14.71 -2.56 -7.28
C GLU A 134 14.07 -3.95 -7.25
N ILE A 135 13.95 -4.57 -6.06
CA ILE A 135 13.31 -5.89 -5.91
C ILE A 135 11.86 -5.86 -6.37
N VAL A 136 11.13 -4.80 -6.01
CA VAL A 136 9.72 -4.66 -6.41
C VAL A 136 9.58 -4.36 -7.90
N ILE A 137 10.50 -3.60 -8.50
CA ILE A 137 10.53 -3.33 -9.94
C ILE A 137 10.75 -4.64 -10.71
N ASP A 138 11.69 -5.47 -10.28
CA ASP A 138 11.98 -6.75 -10.92
C ASP A 138 10.81 -7.73 -10.81
N LEU A 139 10.20 -7.83 -9.63
CA LEU A 139 8.98 -8.62 -9.45
C LEU A 139 7.83 -8.11 -10.32
N ALA A 140 7.65 -6.79 -10.41
CA ALA A 140 6.62 -6.20 -11.23
C ALA A 140 6.83 -6.47 -12.71
N LYS A 141 8.08 -6.41 -13.20
CA LYS A 141 8.44 -6.81 -14.58
C LYS A 141 8.14 -8.29 -14.83
N LYS A 142 8.53 -9.15 -13.89
CA LYS A 142 8.34 -10.62 -13.98
C LYS A 142 6.86 -11.01 -14.00
N TRP A 143 6.03 -10.37 -13.17
CA TRP A 143 4.63 -10.76 -12.99
C TRP A 143 3.66 -10.07 -13.96
N LYS A 144 4.10 -9.03 -14.66
CA LYS A 144 3.25 -8.26 -15.57
C LYS A 144 2.68 -9.12 -16.68
N GLY A 145 1.34 -9.02 -16.86
CA GLY A 145 0.61 -9.74 -17.90
C GLY A 145 0.20 -11.17 -17.53
N GLU A 146 0.53 -11.66 -16.32
CA GLU A 146 0.09 -13.00 -15.88
C GLU A 146 -1.44 -13.08 -15.76
N SER A 147 -2.09 -12.08 -15.17
CA SER A 147 -3.53 -11.95 -15.07
C SER A 147 -3.94 -10.51 -14.74
N LYS A 148 -5.23 -10.17 -14.88
CA LYS A 148 -5.76 -8.84 -14.49
C LYS A 148 -5.57 -8.58 -12.99
N GLU A 149 -5.73 -9.59 -12.17
CA GLU A 149 -5.56 -9.55 -10.73
C GLU A 149 -4.11 -9.27 -10.34
N VAL A 150 -3.16 -9.95 -10.98
CA VAL A 150 -1.73 -9.75 -10.77
C VAL A 150 -1.28 -8.37 -11.26
N ASP A 151 -1.76 -7.92 -12.42
CA ASP A 151 -1.51 -6.57 -12.94
C ASP A 151 -2.02 -5.49 -11.96
N TRP A 152 -3.16 -5.74 -11.31
CA TRP A 152 -3.67 -4.87 -10.26
C TRP A 152 -2.77 -4.89 -9.01
N ILE A 153 -2.30 -6.07 -8.57
CA ILE A 153 -1.40 -6.23 -7.42
C ILE A 153 -0.11 -5.43 -7.64
N ILE A 154 0.58 -5.63 -8.77
CA ILE A 154 1.84 -4.94 -9.03
C ILE A 154 1.65 -3.43 -9.15
N LYS A 155 0.57 -2.98 -9.80
CA LYS A 155 0.27 -1.56 -9.90
C LYS A 155 -0.01 -0.93 -8.53
N HIS A 156 -0.75 -1.62 -7.67
CA HIS A 156 -1.03 -1.17 -6.30
C HIS A 156 0.23 -1.24 -5.42
N GLY A 157 1.05 -2.27 -5.57
CA GLY A 157 2.36 -2.41 -4.91
C GLY A 157 3.34 -1.30 -5.29
N CYS A 158 3.40 -0.94 -6.58
CA CYS A 158 4.25 0.13 -7.10
C CYS A 158 3.70 1.55 -6.86
N ARG A 159 2.59 1.75 -6.13
CA ARG A 159 1.96 3.08 -5.99
C ARG A 159 2.86 4.16 -5.39
N THR A 160 3.80 3.78 -4.51
CA THR A 160 4.80 4.72 -3.96
C THR A 160 5.81 5.10 -5.03
N LEU A 161 6.34 4.14 -5.79
CA LEU A 161 7.30 4.38 -6.89
C LEU A 161 6.67 5.20 -8.02
N LEU A 162 5.40 4.93 -8.36
CA LEU A 162 4.64 5.74 -9.32
C LEU A 162 4.53 7.20 -8.86
N LYS A 163 4.27 7.46 -7.56
CA LYS A 163 4.23 8.82 -7.00
C LYS A 163 5.60 9.50 -6.98
N GLN A 164 6.68 8.74 -6.92
CA GLN A 164 8.05 9.25 -7.03
C GLN A 164 8.44 9.55 -8.47
N GLY A 165 7.66 9.05 -9.45
CA GLY A 165 7.94 9.23 -10.88
C GLY A 165 9.14 8.42 -11.35
N ILE A 166 9.40 7.25 -10.78
CA ILE A 166 10.50 6.37 -11.17
C ILE A 166 10.33 5.98 -12.65
N PRO A 167 11.28 6.33 -13.56
CA PRO A 167 11.10 6.16 -15.00
C PRO A 167 10.73 4.73 -15.42
N GLU A 168 11.45 3.74 -14.92
CA GLU A 168 11.22 2.32 -15.23
C GLU A 168 9.82 1.86 -14.84
N VAL A 169 9.30 2.35 -13.69
CA VAL A 169 7.95 2.02 -13.23
C VAL A 169 6.90 2.75 -14.06
N MET A 170 7.19 4.00 -14.46
CA MET A 170 6.31 4.75 -15.35
C MET A 170 6.18 4.03 -16.71
N GLU A 171 7.27 3.62 -17.32
CA GLU A 171 7.31 2.86 -18.57
C GLU A 171 6.57 1.53 -18.43
N LEU A 172 6.81 0.77 -17.35
CA LEU A 172 6.15 -0.51 -17.07
C LEU A 172 4.63 -0.39 -17.10
N PHE A 173 4.06 0.73 -16.67
CA PHE A 173 2.61 0.99 -16.68
C PHE A 173 2.13 1.80 -17.88
N GLY A 174 2.97 1.97 -18.91
CA GLY A 174 2.63 2.60 -20.18
C GLY A 174 2.52 4.12 -20.09
N PHE A 175 3.34 4.74 -19.24
CA PHE A 175 3.54 6.18 -19.22
C PHE A 175 4.87 6.50 -19.92
N ASP A 176 4.79 6.86 -21.18
CA ASP A 176 5.97 7.27 -21.94
C ASP A 176 6.61 8.55 -21.38
N SER A 177 7.88 8.79 -21.71
CA SER A 177 8.56 10.04 -21.40
C SER A 177 8.04 11.18 -22.29
N ILE A 178 6.95 11.81 -21.85
CA ILE A 178 6.11 12.74 -22.66
C ILE A 178 6.59 14.19 -22.62
N ARG A 179 7.78 14.46 -22.11
CA ARG A 179 8.22 15.83 -21.72
C ARG A 179 8.07 16.89 -22.81
N ASN A 180 8.11 16.54 -24.08
CA ASN A 180 8.09 17.51 -25.16
C ASN A 180 6.73 17.68 -25.85
N ASN A 181 5.75 16.81 -25.55
CA ASN A 181 4.47 16.79 -26.29
C ASN A 181 3.28 17.24 -25.46
N ILE A 182 3.51 17.54 -24.19
CA ILE A 182 2.44 17.95 -23.25
C ILE A 182 2.82 19.27 -22.63
N SER A 183 1.91 20.25 -22.68
CA SER A 183 2.04 21.51 -21.93
C SER A 183 0.87 21.72 -21.00
N MET A 184 1.10 22.57 -20.01
CA MET A 184 0.07 23.06 -19.07
C MET A 184 -0.02 24.57 -19.21
N GLU A 185 -1.22 25.08 -19.46
CA GLU A 185 -1.48 26.50 -19.65
C GLU A 185 -2.66 26.96 -18.78
N ASP A 186 -2.82 28.26 -18.62
CA ASP A 186 -3.93 28.91 -17.90
C ASP A 186 -4.14 28.33 -16.49
N PHE A 187 -3.06 28.15 -15.73
CA PHE A 187 -3.18 27.71 -14.35
C PHE A 187 -3.86 28.80 -13.52
N GLN A 188 -4.97 28.44 -12.89
CA GLN A 188 -5.77 29.31 -12.05
C GLN A 188 -6.02 28.66 -10.70
N ILE A 189 -6.06 29.48 -9.66
CA ILE A 189 -6.29 29.09 -8.28
C ILE A 189 -7.34 30.02 -7.67
N SER A 190 -8.32 29.45 -6.96
CA SER A 190 -9.46 30.21 -6.42
C SER A 190 -9.07 31.20 -5.31
N SER A 191 -7.99 30.93 -4.57
CA SER A 191 -7.51 31.78 -3.49
C SER A 191 -6.04 31.52 -3.17
N LEU A 192 -5.31 32.57 -2.83
CA LEU A 192 -3.91 32.47 -2.34
C LEU A 192 -3.82 32.07 -0.86
N LYS A 193 -4.94 32.13 -0.13
CA LYS A 193 -4.99 31.77 1.30
C LYS A 193 -6.25 30.95 1.56
N VAL A 194 -6.10 29.83 2.27
CA VAL A 194 -7.21 28.92 2.62
C VAL A 194 -7.13 28.59 4.10
N LYS A 195 -8.26 28.68 4.79
CA LYS A 195 -8.35 28.28 6.20
C LYS A 195 -8.50 26.76 6.32
N VAL A 196 -8.03 26.20 7.42
CA VAL A 196 -8.31 24.80 7.76
C VAL A 196 -9.83 24.61 7.92
N GLY A 197 -10.38 23.62 7.27
CA GLY A 197 -11.82 23.37 7.13
C GLY A 197 -12.36 23.70 5.74
N ASP A 198 -11.74 24.64 5.03
CA ASP A 198 -12.14 25.07 3.69
C ASP A 198 -11.52 24.21 2.59
N SER A 199 -11.79 24.59 1.35
CA SER A 199 -11.28 23.93 0.14
C SER A 199 -10.62 24.92 -0.79
N LEU A 200 -9.57 24.47 -1.47
CA LEU A 200 -8.92 25.18 -2.56
C LEU A 200 -9.33 24.55 -3.88
N GLU A 201 -9.75 25.40 -4.81
CA GLU A 201 -10.01 24.98 -6.19
C GLU A 201 -8.91 25.51 -7.10
N PHE A 202 -8.48 24.69 -8.05
CA PHE A 202 -7.54 25.07 -9.09
C PHE A 202 -7.89 24.41 -10.41
N GLY A 203 -7.43 24.99 -11.49
CA GLY A 203 -7.63 24.45 -12.82
C GLY A 203 -6.55 24.92 -13.78
N PHE A 204 -6.40 24.17 -14.88
CA PHE A 204 -5.48 24.46 -15.96
C PHE A 204 -5.93 23.77 -17.25
N ASN A 205 -5.40 24.21 -18.36
CA ASN A 205 -5.56 23.53 -19.64
C ASN A 205 -4.38 22.58 -19.84
N LEU A 206 -4.68 21.32 -20.14
CA LEU A 206 -3.70 20.32 -20.55
C LEU A 206 -3.76 20.19 -22.07
N LEU A 207 -2.63 20.44 -22.74
CA LEU A 207 -2.50 20.36 -24.18
C LEU A 207 -1.66 19.16 -24.56
N ASN A 208 -2.21 18.32 -25.45
CA ASN A 208 -1.44 17.26 -26.10
C ASN A 208 -1.08 17.70 -27.52
N HIS A 209 0.17 18.09 -27.74
CA HIS A 209 0.69 18.57 -29.02
C HIS A 209 1.07 17.45 -29.98
N SER A 210 1.07 16.20 -29.54
CA SER A 210 1.33 15.05 -30.42
C SER A 210 0.08 14.73 -31.24
N ASN A 211 0.27 14.05 -32.37
CA ASN A 211 -0.82 13.51 -33.18
C ASN A 211 -1.39 12.18 -32.64
N LYS A 212 -0.88 11.68 -31.51
CA LYS A 212 -1.26 10.39 -30.90
C LYS A 212 -2.01 10.57 -29.59
N THR A 213 -2.93 9.67 -29.34
CA THR A 213 -3.53 9.53 -27.99
C THR A 213 -2.49 9.04 -27.02
N ILE A 214 -2.33 9.76 -25.90
CA ILE A 214 -1.30 9.48 -24.90
C ILE A 214 -1.96 9.24 -23.54
N LYS A 215 -1.50 8.21 -22.84
CA LYS A 215 -1.90 7.95 -21.45
C LYS A 215 -1.10 8.81 -20.50
N ILE A 216 -1.81 9.66 -19.75
CA ILE A 216 -1.20 10.61 -18.83
C ILE A 216 -1.71 10.37 -17.41
N ARG A 217 -0.79 10.37 -16.45
CA ARG A 217 -1.08 10.42 -15.03
C ARG A 217 -0.82 11.83 -14.52
N LEU A 218 -1.89 12.50 -14.07
CA LEU A 218 -1.84 13.84 -13.50
C LEU A 218 -1.85 13.77 -11.98
N GLU A 219 -0.94 14.50 -11.36
CA GLU A 219 -0.80 14.61 -9.92
C GLU A 219 -0.50 16.04 -9.51
N TYR A 220 -0.80 16.40 -8.26
CA TYR A 220 -0.37 17.65 -7.64
C TYR A 220 0.21 17.38 -6.27
N GLY A 221 1.14 18.23 -5.85
CA GLY A 221 1.79 18.16 -4.55
C GLY A 221 1.35 19.30 -3.63
N ILE A 222 1.11 18.98 -2.35
CA ILE A 222 0.92 19.98 -1.30
C ILE A 222 2.05 19.80 -0.28
N TYR A 223 2.70 20.89 0.06
CA TYR A 223 3.74 20.94 1.08
C TYR A 223 3.12 21.36 2.41
N TYR A 224 3.17 20.47 3.38
CA TYR A 224 2.70 20.72 4.74
C TYR A 224 3.89 21.04 5.64
N GLN A 225 3.81 22.15 6.38
CA GLN A 225 4.81 22.52 7.37
C GLN A 225 4.61 21.65 8.62
N LYS A 226 5.70 21.05 9.11
CA LYS A 226 5.73 20.31 10.37
C LYS A 226 6.03 21.27 11.54
N ALA A 227 5.83 20.81 12.78
CA ALA A 227 6.13 21.57 13.99
C ALA A 227 7.61 22.04 14.07
N ASN A 228 8.54 21.25 13.50
CA ASN A 228 9.95 21.58 13.42
C ASN A 228 10.31 22.52 12.25
N GLY A 229 9.32 23.11 11.55
CA GLY A 229 9.52 24.03 10.43
C GLY A 229 9.80 23.36 9.08
N THR A 230 10.09 22.08 9.02
CA THR A 230 10.35 21.36 7.76
C THR A 230 9.08 21.13 6.96
N LEU A 231 9.22 21.11 5.62
CA LEU A 231 8.11 20.84 4.72
C LEU A 231 8.04 19.35 4.35
N THR A 232 6.83 18.79 4.36
CA THR A 232 6.57 17.45 3.87
C THR A 232 5.60 17.49 2.71
N LYS A 233 6.03 17.01 1.54
CA LYS A 233 5.20 16.92 0.34
C LYS A 233 4.23 15.74 0.43
N LYS A 234 2.93 15.98 0.23
CA LYS A 234 1.94 14.95 -0.06
C LYS A 234 1.49 15.05 -1.50
N VAL A 235 1.57 13.94 -2.22
CA VAL A 235 1.16 13.85 -3.63
C VAL A 235 -0.25 13.29 -3.72
N HIS A 236 -1.08 13.97 -4.51
CA HIS A 236 -2.48 13.62 -4.75
C HIS A 236 -2.71 13.39 -6.23
N LYS A 237 -3.35 12.28 -6.56
CA LYS A 237 -3.71 11.94 -7.95
C LYS A 237 -4.93 12.76 -8.39
N ILE A 238 -4.83 13.40 -9.55
CA ILE A 238 -5.96 14.05 -10.24
C ILE A 238 -6.67 13.01 -11.11
N SER A 239 -5.94 12.45 -12.09
CA SER A 239 -6.48 11.48 -13.04
C SER A 239 -5.38 10.58 -13.59
N GLU A 240 -5.81 9.50 -14.21
CA GLU A 240 -4.97 8.61 -15.01
C GLU A 240 -5.85 8.10 -16.14
N LYS A 241 -5.69 8.67 -17.32
CA LYS A 241 -6.49 8.36 -18.50
C LYS A 241 -5.76 8.73 -19.78
N GLU A 242 -6.34 8.37 -20.88
CA GLU A 242 -5.89 8.75 -22.22
C GLU A 242 -6.36 10.15 -22.59
N TYR A 243 -5.51 10.90 -23.29
CA TYR A 243 -5.78 12.21 -23.84
C TYR A 243 -5.50 12.18 -25.33
N THR A 244 -6.51 12.55 -26.12
CA THR A 244 -6.46 12.55 -27.59
C THR A 244 -5.34 13.44 -28.11
N GLY A 245 -4.73 13.07 -29.23
CA GLY A 245 -3.72 13.90 -29.90
C GLY A 245 -4.30 15.22 -30.40
N ASN A 246 -3.47 16.25 -30.49
CA ASN A 246 -3.82 17.60 -30.91
C ASN A 246 -5.05 18.16 -30.20
N SER A 247 -5.14 17.96 -28.88
CA SER A 247 -6.30 18.37 -28.09
C SER A 247 -5.95 19.18 -26.86
N THR A 248 -6.87 20.03 -26.45
CA THR A 248 -6.84 20.77 -25.19
C THR A 248 -7.94 20.24 -24.28
N THR A 249 -7.58 19.91 -23.03
CA THR A 249 -8.54 19.45 -22.03
C THR A 249 -8.47 20.33 -20.79
N ARG A 250 -9.59 20.95 -20.40
CA ARG A 250 -9.68 21.68 -19.13
C ARG A 250 -9.70 20.71 -17.97
N ILE A 251 -8.78 20.89 -17.02
CA ILE A 251 -8.68 20.13 -15.78
C ILE A 251 -9.04 21.05 -14.62
N THR A 252 -9.95 20.59 -13.77
CA THR A 252 -10.32 21.29 -12.53
C THR A 252 -10.22 20.34 -11.35
N ARG A 253 -9.77 20.83 -10.19
CA ARG A 253 -9.67 20.05 -8.97
C ARG A 253 -9.98 20.88 -7.74
N LYS A 254 -10.69 20.25 -6.80
CA LYS A 254 -10.96 20.78 -5.48
C LYS A 254 -10.19 19.98 -4.44
N HIS A 255 -9.41 20.64 -3.59
CA HIS A 255 -8.72 20.04 -2.46
C HIS A 255 -9.31 20.57 -1.16
N SER A 256 -9.73 19.66 -0.27
CA SER A 256 -10.30 20.02 1.02
C SER A 256 -9.24 19.90 2.12
N PHE A 257 -9.03 20.97 2.89
CA PHE A 257 -8.12 21.02 4.05
C PHE A 257 -8.88 20.67 5.33
N ARG A 258 -9.27 19.40 5.47
CA ARG A 258 -10.02 18.93 6.65
C ARG A 258 -9.14 18.95 7.89
N VAL A 259 -9.75 19.23 9.06
CA VAL A 259 -9.13 18.99 10.36
C VAL A 259 -8.92 17.48 10.51
N VAL A 260 -7.67 17.03 10.53
CA VAL A 260 -7.32 15.61 10.59
C VAL A 260 -7.16 15.13 12.03
N THR A 261 -6.95 16.03 13.01
CA THR A 261 -6.79 15.67 14.42
C THR A 261 -7.60 16.60 15.32
N THR A 262 -8.26 16.03 16.30
CA THR A 262 -8.93 16.74 17.40
C THR A 262 -8.00 16.97 18.61
N ARG A 263 -6.68 16.74 18.46
CA ARG A 263 -5.74 17.02 19.56
C ARG A 263 -5.63 18.53 19.77
N LYS A 264 -6.13 18.99 20.90
CA LYS A 264 -5.76 20.30 21.45
C LYS A 264 -4.30 20.18 21.90
N PHE A 265 -3.42 21.01 21.38
CA PHE A 265 -2.07 21.19 21.89
C PHE A 265 -2.12 22.18 23.03
#